data_57d1ebdab41badef6c86f2cee5cbd80a
#
_entry.id   57d1ebdab41badef6c86f2cee5cbd80a
#
_cell.length_a   1.000
_cell.length_b   1.000
_cell.length_c   1.000
_cell.angle_alpha   90.00
_cell.angle_beta   90.00
_cell.angle_gamma   90.00
#
_symmetry.space_group_name_H-M   'P 1'
#
loop_
_entity.id
_entity.type
_entity.pdbx_description
1 polymer ?
#
loop_
_entity_poly.entity_id
_entity_poly.type
_entity_poly.pdbx_seq_one_letter_code
_entity_poly.pdbx_strand_id
1 'polypeptide(L)'
;MTSKIEKVSEFIFQSHKSGDAFSNLEKDMKPQDFDEAYEIQKRLRQKLPRGPLGGYKIALSSKIQQDYHKITQPVYGGLFKKEIFHSPKTIVLKDYHRMSVEFELAFELSDRITDSTINRNPKNIFSDISNVMPAIELVDDRGANYEGLDPLSLACDNAWSGGLVLGDPICDWKEKDFLNIQSTCEWNQEPKLTTNVLDAKPFENLCWLINELHSCQNELKAGMIIITGSVFKVRQAKTGDKINHILSDHGNVSIEVI
;
A
#
# COMPACT_ATOMS: atom_id res chain seq x y z
N MET A 1 -27.08 -10.78 -19.00
CA MET A 1 -27.01 -9.50 -18.25
C MET A 1 -25.60 -9.42 -17.65
N THR A 2 -24.93 -8.29 -17.81
CA THR A 2 -23.60 -8.05 -17.19
C THR A 2 -23.75 -7.99 -15.67
N SER A 3 -22.90 -8.69 -14.91
CA SER A 3 -22.98 -8.66 -13.44
C SER A 3 -22.67 -7.26 -12.91
N LYS A 4 -23.13 -6.93 -11.69
CA LYS A 4 -22.81 -5.65 -11.01
C LYS A 4 -21.29 -5.46 -10.90
N ILE A 5 -20.55 -6.50 -10.51
CA ILE A 5 -19.09 -6.51 -10.41
C ILE A 5 -18.44 -6.06 -11.72
N GLU A 6 -18.87 -6.63 -12.84
CA GLU A 6 -18.34 -6.30 -14.17
C GLU A 6 -18.69 -4.84 -14.55
N LYS A 7 -19.94 -4.41 -14.33
CA LYS A 7 -20.40 -3.04 -14.59
C LYS A 7 -19.58 -2.02 -13.81
N VAL A 8 -19.36 -2.25 -12.51
CA VAL A 8 -18.67 -1.30 -11.64
C VAL A 8 -17.17 -1.28 -11.95
N SER A 9 -16.55 -2.45 -12.13
CA SER A 9 -15.14 -2.51 -12.52
C SER A 9 -14.86 -1.84 -13.87
N GLU A 10 -15.79 -1.95 -14.82
CA GLU A 10 -15.70 -1.25 -16.11
C GLU A 10 -15.82 0.27 -15.94
N PHE A 11 -16.77 0.72 -15.12
CA PHE A 11 -16.94 2.16 -14.82
C PHE A 11 -15.65 2.76 -14.25
N ILE A 12 -15.05 2.09 -13.22
CA ILE A 12 -13.79 2.56 -12.61
C ILE A 12 -12.67 2.52 -13.63
N PHE A 13 -12.56 1.46 -14.43
CA PHE A 13 -11.55 1.35 -15.50
C PHE A 13 -11.65 2.50 -16.51
N GLN A 14 -12.86 2.85 -16.96
CA GLN A 14 -13.04 3.98 -17.88
C GLN A 14 -12.68 5.32 -17.21
N SER A 15 -12.99 5.50 -15.92
CA SER A 15 -12.57 6.67 -15.14
C SER A 15 -11.03 6.79 -15.05
N HIS A 16 -10.31 5.67 -14.86
CA HIS A 16 -8.84 5.68 -14.95
C HIS A 16 -8.35 6.07 -16.35
N LYS A 17 -8.99 5.55 -17.39
CA LYS A 17 -8.59 5.80 -18.77
C LYS A 17 -8.84 7.23 -19.22
N SER A 18 -9.93 7.87 -18.76
CA SER A 18 -10.25 9.27 -19.06
C SER A 18 -9.48 10.26 -18.20
N GLY A 19 -8.81 9.79 -17.12
CA GLY A 19 -8.12 10.66 -16.18
C GLY A 19 -9.09 11.39 -15.24
N ASP A 20 -10.30 10.83 -15.00
CA ASP A 20 -11.27 11.44 -14.10
C ASP A 20 -10.79 11.35 -12.63
N ALA A 21 -11.15 12.37 -11.86
CA ALA A 21 -10.93 12.34 -10.42
C ALA A 21 -11.70 11.19 -9.76
N PHE A 22 -11.12 10.64 -8.67
CA PHE A 22 -11.82 9.67 -7.85
C PHE A 22 -13.13 10.25 -7.29
N SER A 23 -14.15 9.43 -7.29
CA SER A 23 -15.42 9.71 -6.61
C SER A 23 -15.95 8.45 -5.93
N ASN A 24 -16.65 8.64 -4.81
CA ASN A 24 -17.35 7.53 -4.17
C ASN A 24 -18.38 6.92 -5.13
N LEU A 25 -18.49 5.59 -5.08
CA LEU A 25 -19.53 4.86 -5.80
C LEU A 25 -20.88 5.04 -5.10
N GLU A 26 -21.91 5.30 -5.86
CA GLU A 26 -23.24 5.61 -5.34
C GLU A 26 -24.33 4.66 -5.88
N LYS A 27 -25.44 4.59 -5.17
CA LYS A 27 -26.67 3.86 -5.57
C LYS A 27 -26.38 2.41 -5.95
N ASP A 28 -26.78 2.02 -7.15
CA ASP A 28 -26.66 0.67 -7.70
C ASP A 28 -25.21 0.26 -8.01
N MET A 29 -24.27 1.20 -7.97
CA MET A 29 -22.83 0.94 -8.15
C MET A 29 -22.10 0.71 -6.84
N LYS A 30 -22.65 1.15 -5.71
CA LYS A 30 -21.99 0.97 -4.41
C LYS A 30 -21.95 -0.50 -4.02
N PRO A 31 -20.76 -1.07 -3.65
CA PRO A 31 -20.67 -2.44 -3.15
C PRO A 31 -21.41 -2.59 -1.81
N GLN A 32 -21.88 -3.78 -1.51
CA GLN A 32 -22.62 -4.08 -0.29
C GLN A 32 -21.68 -4.23 0.92
N ASP A 33 -20.51 -4.80 0.68
CA ASP A 33 -19.49 -5.13 1.67
C ASP A 33 -18.08 -5.15 1.05
N PHE A 34 -17.07 -5.46 1.86
CA PHE A 34 -15.69 -5.57 1.38
C PHE A 34 -15.48 -6.76 0.44
N ASP A 35 -16.19 -7.86 0.59
CA ASP A 35 -16.07 -9.01 -0.31
C ASP A 35 -16.45 -8.63 -1.73
N GLU A 36 -17.59 -7.97 -1.91
CA GLU A 36 -18.01 -7.45 -3.23
C GLU A 36 -17.03 -6.37 -3.73
N ALA A 37 -16.55 -5.49 -2.85
CA ALA A 37 -15.57 -4.46 -3.22
C ALA A 37 -14.24 -5.06 -3.73
N TYR A 38 -13.73 -6.11 -3.08
CA TYR A 38 -12.50 -6.77 -3.50
C TYR A 38 -12.67 -7.62 -4.77
N GLU A 39 -13.84 -8.18 -5.03
CA GLU A 39 -14.13 -8.80 -6.33
C GLU A 39 -14.16 -7.75 -7.46
N ILE A 40 -14.73 -6.58 -7.23
CA ILE A 40 -14.68 -5.44 -8.16
C ILE A 40 -13.24 -5.00 -8.38
N GLN A 41 -12.45 -4.83 -7.32
CA GLN A 41 -11.03 -4.50 -7.38
C GLN A 41 -10.24 -5.51 -8.21
N LYS A 42 -10.47 -6.82 -7.99
CA LYS A 42 -9.81 -7.90 -8.74
C LYS A 42 -10.11 -7.80 -10.23
N ARG A 43 -11.36 -7.52 -10.62
CA ARG A 43 -11.75 -7.28 -12.01
C ARG A 43 -11.11 -6.01 -12.57
N LEU A 44 -11.09 -4.93 -11.81
CA LEU A 44 -10.40 -3.71 -12.20
C LEU A 44 -8.91 -3.96 -12.49
N ARG A 45 -8.20 -4.63 -11.58
CA ARG A 45 -6.77 -4.94 -11.76
C ARG A 45 -6.49 -5.75 -13.02
N GLN A 46 -7.39 -6.64 -13.43
CA GLN A 46 -7.27 -7.41 -14.67
C GLN A 46 -7.41 -6.54 -15.94
N LYS A 47 -8.16 -5.43 -15.85
CA LYS A 47 -8.38 -4.49 -16.96
C LYS A 47 -7.27 -3.45 -17.09
N LEU A 48 -6.67 -3.04 -15.97
CA LEU A 48 -5.61 -2.05 -15.95
C LEU A 48 -4.36 -2.57 -16.67
N PRO A 49 -3.76 -1.79 -17.59
CA PRO A 49 -2.58 -2.20 -18.36
C PRO A 49 -1.29 -2.10 -17.54
N ARG A 50 -1.36 -2.44 -16.24
CA ARG A 50 -0.30 -2.29 -15.25
C ARG A 50 0.51 -3.57 -15.02
N GLY A 51 0.15 -4.67 -15.70
CA GLY A 51 0.87 -5.95 -15.65
C GLY A 51 0.50 -6.81 -14.43
N PRO A 52 1.31 -7.83 -14.11
CA PRO A 52 1.04 -8.73 -13.01
C PRO A 52 1.27 -8.07 -11.65
N LEU A 53 0.61 -8.62 -10.62
CA LEU A 53 0.85 -8.23 -9.25
C LEU A 53 2.27 -8.58 -8.82
N GLY A 54 2.89 -7.65 -8.08
CA GLY A 54 4.15 -7.80 -7.38
C GLY A 54 3.99 -7.83 -5.86
N GLY A 55 2.78 -7.60 -5.36
CA GLY A 55 2.50 -7.56 -3.93
C GLY A 55 1.22 -6.82 -3.58
N TYR A 56 1.14 -6.35 -2.33
CA TYR A 56 -0.04 -5.66 -1.81
C TYR A 56 0.36 -4.51 -0.86
N LYS A 57 -0.55 -3.56 -0.69
CA LYS A 57 -0.46 -2.43 0.23
C LYS A 57 -1.68 -2.37 1.15
N ILE A 58 -1.55 -1.69 2.28
CA ILE A 58 -2.64 -1.43 3.22
C ILE A 58 -2.93 0.07 3.28
N ALA A 59 -4.19 0.45 3.16
CA ALA A 59 -4.70 1.78 3.44
C ALA A 59 -5.58 1.76 4.68
N LEU A 60 -5.79 2.92 5.32
CA LEU A 60 -6.59 3.07 6.54
C LEU A 60 -6.13 2.11 7.66
N SER A 61 -4.81 1.95 7.79
CA SER A 61 -4.20 0.96 8.69
C SER A 61 -4.31 1.34 10.17
N SER A 62 -4.40 2.64 10.50
CA SER A 62 -4.45 3.10 11.88
C SER A 62 -5.86 3.03 12.47
N LYS A 63 -5.96 2.75 13.79
CA LYS A 63 -7.23 2.76 14.51
C LYS A 63 -7.97 4.09 14.39
N ILE A 64 -7.25 5.21 14.37
CA ILE A 64 -7.82 6.55 14.22
C ILE A 64 -8.55 6.68 12.86
N GLN A 65 -7.93 6.22 11.77
CA GLN A 65 -8.55 6.23 10.44
C GLN A 65 -9.76 5.29 10.38
N GLN A 66 -9.64 4.09 10.95
CA GLN A 66 -10.73 3.12 10.99
C GLN A 66 -11.95 3.66 11.76
N ASP A 67 -11.73 4.27 12.93
CA ASP A 67 -12.80 4.86 13.72
C ASP A 67 -13.46 6.05 12.99
N TYR A 68 -12.66 6.89 12.33
CA TYR A 68 -13.16 8.01 11.54
C TYR A 68 -14.08 7.52 10.39
N HIS A 69 -13.66 6.48 9.68
CA HIS A 69 -14.42 5.89 8.57
C HIS A 69 -15.44 4.83 9.00
N LYS A 70 -15.56 4.55 10.32
CA LYS A 70 -16.51 3.56 10.89
C LYS A 70 -16.30 2.15 10.32
N ILE A 71 -15.07 1.76 10.11
CA ILE A 71 -14.67 0.41 9.71
C ILE A 71 -13.93 -0.30 10.83
N THR A 72 -13.92 -1.63 10.81
CA THR A 72 -13.30 -2.46 11.85
C THR A 72 -11.97 -3.08 11.41
N GLN A 73 -11.61 -2.90 10.13
CA GLN A 73 -10.41 -3.44 9.52
C GLN A 73 -9.82 -2.47 8.51
N PRO A 74 -8.54 -2.58 8.16
CA PRO A 74 -7.93 -1.81 7.09
C PRO A 74 -8.53 -2.14 5.72
N VAL A 75 -8.07 -1.42 4.70
CA VAL A 75 -8.37 -1.66 3.28
C VAL A 75 -7.07 -2.04 2.58
N TYR A 76 -7.10 -3.01 1.64
CA TYR A 76 -5.92 -3.35 0.87
C TYR A 76 -6.07 -3.07 -0.63
N GLY A 77 -4.93 -2.90 -1.30
CA GLY A 77 -4.81 -2.79 -2.74
C GLY A 77 -3.65 -3.62 -3.27
N GLY A 78 -3.66 -3.90 -4.57
CA GLY A 78 -2.58 -4.62 -5.25
C GLY A 78 -1.48 -3.67 -5.73
N LEU A 79 -0.22 -4.05 -5.54
CA LEU A 79 0.96 -3.43 -6.13
C LEU A 79 1.31 -4.16 -7.43
N PHE A 80 1.58 -3.42 -8.50
CA PHE A 80 1.95 -4.02 -9.78
C PHE A 80 3.47 -4.14 -9.90
N LYS A 81 3.96 -5.29 -10.36
CA LYS A 81 5.40 -5.61 -10.39
C LYS A 81 6.26 -4.55 -11.07
N LYS A 82 5.78 -3.97 -12.18
CA LYS A 82 6.51 -2.95 -12.94
C LYS A 82 6.55 -1.57 -12.28
N GLU A 83 5.80 -1.36 -11.20
CA GLU A 83 5.70 -0.14 -10.43
C GLU A 83 6.38 -0.26 -9.05
N ILE A 84 7.09 -1.37 -8.84
CA ILE A 84 8.01 -1.55 -7.72
C ILE A 84 9.41 -1.21 -8.20
N PHE A 85 9.93 -0.09 -7.74
CA PHE A 85 11.23 0.48 -8.12
C PHE A 85 12.23 0.30 -6.99
N HIS A 86 13.51 0.52 -7.30
CA HIS A 86 14.61 0.55 -6.32
C HIS A 86 15.19 1.96 -6.21
N SER A 87 15.59 2.31 -4.99
CA SER A 87 16.28 3.55 -4.64
C SER A 87 17.71 3.60 -5.21
N PRO A 88 18.21 4.79 -5.57
CA PRO A 88 17.48 6.06 -5.70
C PRO A 88 16.60 6.08 -6.95
N LYS A 89 15.45 6.78 -6.89
CA LYS A 89 14.50 6.80 -8.00
C LYS A 89 14.04 8.23 -8.34
N THR A 90 14.11 8.58 -9.61
CA THR A 90 13.44 9.78 -10.13
C THR A 90 12.00 9.43 -10.47
N ILE A 91 11.06 10.19 -9.92
CA ILE A 91 9.62 10.06 -10.15
C ILE A 91 9.14 11.22 -11.01
N VAL A 92 8.46 10.91 -12.08
CA VAL A 92 7.90 11.90 -13.00
C VAL A 92 6.48 12.23 -12.56
N LEU A 93 6.28 13.41 -11.93
CA LEU A 93 5.01 13.77 -11.27
C LEU A 93 3.82 13.77 -12.23
N LYS A 94 4.01 14.16 -13.49
CA LYS A 94 2.95 14.19 -14.52
C LYS A 94 2.37 12.82 -14.88
N ASP A 95 3.05 11.71 -14.48
CA ASP A 95 2.55 10.35 -14.71
C ASP A 95 1.49 9.95 -13.68
N TYR A 96 1.24 10.79 -12.67
CA TYR A 96 0.24 10.64 -11.62
C TYR A 96 -0.81 11.73 -11.74
N HIS A 97 -2.04 11.41 -11.38
CA HIS A 97 -3.10 12.41 -11.32
C HIS A 97 -2.88 13.38 -10.14
N ARG A 98 -2.64 12.83 -8.94
CA ARG A 98 -2.23 13.57 -7.74
C ARG A 98 -1.44 12.66 -6.82
N MET A 99 -0.11 12.77 -6.87
CA MET A 99 0.77 11.90 -6.12
C MET A 99 0.95 12.40 -4.69
N SER A 100 0.73 11.50 -3.74
CA SER A 100 1.13 11.63 -2.34
C SER A 100 2.14 10.55 -1.97
N VAL A 101 2.86 10.78 -0.86
CA VAL A 101 3.96 9.93 -0.41
C VAL A 101 3.69 9.44 1.00
N GLU A 102 3.98 8.16 1.24
CA GLU A 102 3.93 7.50 2.54
C GLU A 102 5.25 6.77 2.83
N PHE A 103 5.60 6.64 4.12
CA PHE A 103 6.89 6.11 4.59
C PHE A 103 6.65 4.85 5.39
N GLU A 104 7.14 3.71 4.89
CA GLU A 104 6.74 2.41 5.39
C GLU A 104 7.89 1.42 5.58
N LEU A 105 7.62 0.32 6.26
CA LEU A 105 8.38 -0.91 6.11
C LEU A 105 7.77 -1.74 4.98
N ALA A 106 8.63 -2.26 4.11
CA ALA A 106 8.29 -3.27 3.14
C ALA A 106 8.79 -4.65 3.57
N PHE A 107 7.96 -5.66 3.34
CA PHE A 107 8.25 -7.06 3.63
C PHE A 107 8.24 -7.85 2.33
N GLU A 108 9.36 -8.52 2.01
CA GLU A 108 9.39 -9.50 0.95
C GLU A 108 8.99 -10.86 1.50
N LEU A 109 8.04 -11.52 0.85
CA LEU A 109 7.51 -12.81 1.31
C LEU A 109 8.44 -13.97 0.94
N SER A 110 8.59 -14.92 1.87
CA SER A 110 9.30 -16.18 1.65
C SER A 110 8.40 -17.24 0.98
N ASP A 111 8.95 -18.38 0.61
CA ASP A 111 8.23 -19.52 0.03
C ASP A 111 7.20 -20.15 0.98
N ARG A 112 7.36 -20.00 2.29
CA ARG A 112 6.41 -20.48 3.30
C ARG A 112 5.05 -19.81 3.24
N ILE A 113 4.94 -18.66 2.59
CA ILE A 113 3.70 -17.90 2.49
C ILE A 113 2.56 -18.67 1.80
N THR A 114 2.88 -19.68 1.00
CA THR A 114 1.89 -20.49 0.29
C THR A 114 1.04 -21.40 1.17
N ASP A 115 1.46 -21.64 2.42
CA ASP A 115 0.68 -22.45 3.37
C ASP A 115 -0.47 -21.62 3.98
N SER A 116 -1.66 -21.73 3.39
CA SER A 116 -2.87 -21.05 3.84
C SER A 116 -3.50 -21.64 5.09
N THR A 117 -3.00 -22.76 5.61
CA THR A 117 -3.54 -23.40 6.82
C THR A 117 -3.01 -22.71 8.10
N ILE A 118 -1.93 -21.95 8.01
CA ILE A 118 -1.32 -21.25 9.12
C ILE A 118 -2.02 -19.90 9.34
N ASN A 119 -2.58 -19.69 10.52
CA ASN A 119 -3.03 -18.38 10.96
C ASN A 119 -1.83 -17.54 11.43
N ARG A 120 -1.49 -16.46 10.71
CA ARG A 120 -0.34 -15.61 11.00
C ARG A 120 -0.63 -14.69 12.17
N ASN A 121 0.37 -14.54 13.01
CA ASN A 121 0.39 -13.63 14.14
C ASN A 121 1.84 -13.16 14.39
N PRO A 122 2.08 -12.11 15.20
CA PRO A 122 3.42 -11.56 15.40
C PRO A 122 4.48 -12.55 15.94
N LYS A 123 4.07 -13.71 16.49
CA LYS A 123 5.01 -14.71 17.00
C LYS A 123 5.51 -15.68 15.92
N ASN A 124 4.74 -15.86 14.83
CA ASN A 124 5.09 -16.84 13.79
C ASN A 124 5.39 -16.23 12.41
N ILE A 125 5.12 -14.93 12.21
CA ILE A 125 5.22 -14.26 10.90
C ILE A 125 6.65 -14.19 10.37
N PHE A 126 7.67 -14.16 11.24
CA PHE A 126 9.07 -13.97 10.84
C PHE A 126 9.58 -15.03 9.86
N SER A 127 9.02 -16.23 9.89
CA SER A 127 9.39 -17.31 8.96
C SER A 127 8.79 -17.13 7.56
N ASP A 128 7.75 -16.31 7.42
CA ASP A 128 7.12 -16.00 6.14
C ASP A 128 7.74 -14.78 5.44
N ILE A 129 8.74 -14.16 6.07
CA ILE A 129 9.45 -12.98 5.57
C ILE A 129 10.87 -13.38 5.15
N SER A 130 11.26 -13.06 3.91
CA SER A 130 12.64 -13.20 3.42
C SER A 130 13.45 -11.94 3.70
N ASN A 131 12.92 -10.74 3.41
CA ASN A 131 13.59 -9.48 3.60
C ASN A 131 12.66 -8.42 4.19
N VAL A 132 13.26 -7.45 4.90
CA VAL A 132 12.62 -6.22 5.39
C VAL A 132 13.41 -5.03 4.86
N MET A 133 12.72 -4.01 4.37
CA MET A 133 13.34 -2.86 3.69
C MET A 133 12.63 -1.56 4.08
N PRO A 134 13.35 -0.41 4.09
CA PRO A 134 12.69 0.89 4.05
C PRO A 134 11.99 1.07 2.71
N ALA A 135 10.82 1.70 2.72
CA ALA A 135 10.02 1.92 1.53
C ALA A 135 9.39 3.31 1.50
N ILE A 136 9.19 3.82 0.29
CA ILE A 136 8.35 4.99 0.00
C ILE A 136 7.21 4.53 -0.90
N GLU A 137 5.97 4.58 -0.39
CA GLU A 137 4.78 4.36 -1.21
C GLU A 137 4.44 5.63 -2.00
N LEU A 138 4.06 5.43 -3.26
CA LEU A 138 3.51 6.44 -4.13
C LEU A 138 2.01 6.20 -4.24
N VAL A 139 1.23 7.09 -3.62
CA VAL A 139 -0.23 7.02 -3.61
C VAL A 139 -0.76 7.95 -4.70
N ASP A 140 -1.50 7.42 -5.66
CA ASP A 140 -2.21 8.24 -6.64
C ASP A 140 -3.70 8.29 -6.29
N ASP A 141 -4.07 9.27 -5.47
CA ASP A 141 -5.43 9.42 -4.97
C ASP A 141 -6.41 9.99 -6.01
N ARG A 142 -5.93 10.27 -7.22
CA ARG A 142 -6.70 10.76 -8.35
C ARG A 142 -7.57 11.98 -8.02
N GLY A 143 -7.05 12.88 -7.17
CA GLY A 143 -7.77 14.10 -6.81
C GLY A 143 -8.94 13.88 -5.83
N ALA A 144 -8.96 12.76 -5.11
CA ALA A 144 -10.02 12.43 -4.17
C ALA A 144 -10.27 13.50 -3.12
N ASN A 145 -11.53 13.69 -2.73
CA ASN A 145 -11.87 14.40 -1.53
C ASN A 145 -11.84 13.43 -0.34
N TYR A 146 -10.95 13.67 0.62
CA TYR A 146 -10.83 12.81 1.81
C TYR A 146 -12.00 12.98 2.79
N GLU A 147 -12.66 14.14 2.76
CA GLU A 147 -13.88 14.35 3.54
C GLU A 147 -15.03 13.52 2.94
N GLY A 148 -15.57 12.62 3.75
CA GLY A 148 -16.65 11.72 3.31
C GLY A 148 -16.19 10.57 2.42
N LEU A 149 -14.87 10.26 2.37
CA LEU A 149 -14.36 9.08 1.68
C LEU A 149 -15.09 7.81 2.13
N ASP A 150 -15.62 7.06 1.16
CA ASP A 150 -16.24 5.75 1.39
C ASP A 150 -15.19 4.64 1.24
N PRO A 151 -14.88 3.87 2.32
CA PRO A 151 -13.87 2.82 2.29
C PRO A 151 -14.14 1.70 1.29
N LEU A 152 -15.40 1.40 0.99
CA LEU A 152 -15.75 0.40 -0.02
C LEU A 152 -15.40 0.88 -1.43
N SER A 153 -15.62 2.17 -1.71
CA SER A 153 -15.22 2.78 -2.98
C SER A 153 -13.69 2.84 -3.12
N LEU A 154 -12.97 3.14 -2.02
CA LEU A 154 -11.52 3.09 -1.97
C LEU A 154 -11.00 1.68 -2.26
N ALA A 155 -11.62 0.66 -1.66
CA ALA A 155 -11.26 -0.74 -1.93
C ALA A 155 -11.47 -1.10 -3.39
N CYS A 156 -12.59 -0.73 -4.00
CA CYS A 156 -12.86 -0.96 -5.42
C CYS A 156 -11.80 -0.34 -6.34
N ASP A 157 -11.28 0.83 -5.99
CA ASP A 157 -10.29 1.60 -6.76
C ASP A 157 -8.84 1.24 -6.40
N ASN A 158 -8.62 -0.02 -6.02
CA ASN A 158 -7.31 -0.58 -5.70
C ASN A 158 -6.54 0.22 -4.65
N ALA A 159 -7.26 0.83 -3.69
CA ALA A 159 -6.72 1.63 -2.59
C ALA A 159 -5.69 2.68 -3.04
N TRP A 160 -5.90 3.28 -4.21
CA TRP A 160 -5.07 4.32 -4.82
C TRP A 160 -3.59 3.95 -4.98
N SER A 161 -3.32 2.67 -5.21
CA SER A 161 -1.96 2.17 -5.44
C SER A 161 -1.34 2.84 -6.68
N GLY A 162 -0.31 3.65 -6.49
CA GLY A 162 0.42 4.37 -7.55
C GLY A 162 1.82 3.82 -7.79
N GLY A 163 2.40 3.08 -6.85
CA GLY A 163 3.72 2.48 -6.97
C GLY A 163 4.47 2.41 -5.64
N LEU A 164 5.69 1.90 -5.70
CA LEU A 164 6.54 1.68 -4.53
C LEU A 164 8.00 1.85 -4.89
N VAL A 165 8.78 2.52 -4.05
CA VAL A 165 10.24 2.57 -4.14
C VAL A 165 10.82 1.88 -2.91
N LEU A 166 11.68 0.89 -3.12
CA LEU A 166 12.34 0.10 -2.09
C LEU A 166 13.78 0.59 -1.89
N GLY A 167 14.21 0.65 -0.63
CA GLY A 167 15.62 0.68 -0.29
C GLY A 167 16.24 -0.72 -0.27
N ASP A 168 17.50 -0.79 0.14
CA ASP A 168 18.18 -2.07 0.30
C ASP A 168 17.61 -2.87 1.49
N PRO A 169 17.64 -4.21 1.44
CA PRO A 169 17.27 -5.04 2.57
C PRO A 169 18.10 -4.75 3.83
N ILE A 170 17.44 -4.72 4.97
CA ILE A 170 18.12 -4.62 6.28
C ILE A 170 18.94 -5.89 6.50
N CYS A 171 20.27 -5.73 6.63
CA CYS A 171 21.15 -6.85 6.91
C CYS A 171 20.80 -7.50 8.24
N ASP A 172 20.70 -8.85 8.26
CA ASP A 172 20.41 -9.64 9.47
C ASP A 172 19.16 -9.15 10.22
N TRP A 173 18.12 -8.76 9.46
CA TRP A 173 16.91 -8.13 10.00
C TRP A 173 16.23 -8.97 11.11
N LYS A 174 16.38 -10.32 11.10
CA LYS A 174 15.80 -11.21 12.12
C LYS A 174 16.45 -11.06 13.49
N GLU A 175 17.67 -10.52 13.53
CA GLU A 175 18.44 -10.26 14.75
C GLU A 175 18.25 -8.84 15.27
N LYS A 176 17.50 -7.98 14.54
CA LYS A 176 17.30 -6.59 14.92
C LYS A 176 16.17 -6.43 15.95
N ASP A 177 16.41 -5.56 16.90
CA ASP A 177 15.38 -5.09 17.82
C ASP A 177 14.64 -3.89 17.21
N PHE A 178 13.51 -4.15 16.61
CA PHE A 178 12.68 -3.11 15.98
C PHE A 178 12.17 -2.05 16.95
N LEU A 179 12.16 -2.32 18.28
CA LEU A 179 11.85 -1.31 19.29
C LEU A 179 12.87 -0.15 19.30
N ASN A 180 14.08 -0.40 18.82
CA ASN A 180 15.16 0.58 18.77
C ASN A 180 15.37 1.19 17.38
N ILE A 181 14.60 0.79 16.37
CA ILE A 181 14.69 1.34 15.01
C ILE A 181 13.82 2.59 14.89
N GLN A 182 14.46 3.73 14.61
CA GLN A 182 13.76 4.96 14.31
C GLN A 182 13.56 5.11 12.80
N SER A 183 12.36 5.52 12.43
CA SER A 183 12.02 5.96 11.09
C SER A 183 12.16 7.48 11.02
N THR A 184 12.93 7.98 10.07
CA THR A 184 13.16 9.41 9.87
C THR A 184 12.76 9.80 8.45
N CYS A 185 11.87 10.79 8.34
CA CYS A 185 11.53 11.45 7.09
C CYS A 185 12.36 12.72 6.91
N GLU A 186 13.05 12.81 5.78
CA GLU A 186 13.68 14.03 5.29
C GLU A 186 12.95 14.49 4.03
N TRP A 187 12.50 15.74 4.02
CA TRP A 187 11.80 16.32 2.88
C TRP A 187 12.39 17.68 2.55
N ASN A 188 13.16 17.76 1.48
CA ASN A 188 13.93 18.94 1.09
C ASN A 188 14.86 19.40 2.23
N GLN A 189 14.76 20.68 2.62
CA GLN A 189 15.50 21.29 3.73
C GLN A 189 14.61 21.51 4.98
N GLU A 190 13.45 20.85 5.03
CA GLU A 190 12.53 20.96 6.16
C GLU A 190 13.09 20.26 7.40
N PRO A 191 12.61 20.60 8.60
CA PRO A 191 12.95 19.84 9.81
C PRO A 191 12.61 18.37 9.67
N LYS A 192 13.55 17.52 10.04
CA LYS A 192 13.34 16.06 10.02
C LYS A 192 12.24 15.65 10.98
N LEU A 193 11.41 14.71 10.56
CA LEU A 193 10.43 14.04 11.41
C LEU A 193 10.97 12.66 11.77
N THR A 194 10.91 12.30 13.04
CA THR A 194 11.40 11.01 13.52
C THR A 194 10.38 10.38 14.47
N THR A 195 10.15 9.09 14.32
CA THR A 195 9.29 8.28 15.18
C THR A 195 9.77 6.84 15.20
N ASN A 196 9.21 5.99 16.07
CA ASN A 196 9.57 4.57 16.06
C ASN A 196 8.90 3.84 14.88
N VAL A 197 9.62 2.95 14.24
CA VAL A 197 9.12 2.19 13.09
C VAL A 197 7.90 1.32 13.42
N LEU A 198 7.75 0.92 14.69
CA LEU A 198 6.62 0.11 15.18
C LEU A 198 5.35 0.92 15.45
N ASP A 199 5.39 2.26 15.38
CA ASP A 199 4.20 3.09 15.62
C ASP A 199 3.07 2.82 14.60
N ALA A 200 3.43 2.35 13.38
CA ALA A 200 2.47 1.88 12.38
C ALA A 200 1.99 0.43 12.58
N LYS A 201 2.48 -0.29 13.60
CA LYS A 201 2.16 -1.72 13.86
C LYS A 201 2.41 -2.62 12.63
N PRO A 202 3.60 -2.55 12.01
CA PRO A 202 3.82 -3.16 10.70
C PRO A 202 3.65 -4.69 10.71
N PHE A 203 4.06 -5.39 11.76
CA PHE A 203 3.95 -6.85 11.84
C PHE A 203 2.51 -7.32 12.08
N GLU A 204 1.73 -6.60 12.89
CA GLU A 204 0.31 -6.89 13.10
C GLU A 204 -0.49 -6.68 11.83
N ASN A 205 -0.23 -5.58 11.13
CA ASN A 205 -0.87 -5.25 9.85
C ASN A 205 -0.49 -6.26 8.76
N LEU A 206 0.78 -6.70 8.72
CA LEU A 206 1.24 -7.76 7.82
C LEU A 206 0.46 -9.08 8.08
N CYS A 207 0.34 -9.48 9.35
CA CYS A 207 -0.41 -10.68 9.72
C CYS A 207 -1.88 -10.58 9.29
N TRP A 208 -2.52 -9.44 9.56
CA TRP A 208 -3.89 -9.20 9.13
C TRP A 208 -4.05 -9.38 7.62
N LEU A 209 -3.20 -8.70 6.85
CA LEU A 209 -3.31 -8.74 5.39
C LEU A 209 -3.10 -10.15 4.82
N ILE A 210 -2.10 -10.89 5.31
CA ILE A 210 -1.85 -12.25 4.84
C ILE A 210 -3.03 -13.15 5.14
N ASN A 211 -3.58 -13.10 6.37
CA ASN A 211 -4.74 -13.89 6.75
C ASN A 211 -5.97 -13.53 5.91
N GLU A 212 -6.20 -12.24 5.67
CA GLU A 212 -7.29 -11.75 4.83
C GLU A 212 -7.15 -12.23 3.38
N LEU A 213 -5.95 -12.11 2.79
CA LEU A 213 -5.69 -12.57 1.43
C LEU A 213 -5.87 -14.09 1.26
N HIS A 214 -5.47 -14.88 2.27
CA HIS A 214 -5.70 -16.32 2.26
C HIS A 214 -7.19 -16.66 2.38
N SER A 215 -7.94 -15.97 3.26
CA SER A 215 -9.38 -16.20 3.42
C SER A 215 -10.16 -15.92 2.13
N CYS A 216 -9.76 -14.89 1.39
CA CYS A 216 -10.34 -14.50 0.11
C CYS A 216 -9.73 -15.26 -1.09
N GLN A 217 -8.90 -16.29 -0.84
CA GLN A 217 -8.22 -17.07 -1.89
C GLN A 217 -7.46 -16.20 -2.91
N ASN A 218 -6.88 -15.10 -2.45
CA ASN A 218 -5.99 -14.30 -3.27
C ASN A 218 -4.62 -14.95 -3.38
N GLU A 219 -3.95 -14.69 -4.49
CA GLU A 219 -2.63 -15.25 -4.75
C GLU A 219 -1.58 -14.58 -3.88
N LEU A 220 -0.84 -15.38 -3.10
CA LEU A 220 0.39 -15.01 -2.41
C LEU A 220 1.53 -15.90 -2.87
N LYS A 221 2.66 -15.29 -3.22
CA LYS A 221 3.85 -15.96 -3.74
C LYS A 221 5.12 -15.45 -3.05
N ALA A 222 6.13 -16.29 -3.00
CA ALA A 222 7.49 -15.86 -2.66
C ALA A 222 7.95 -14.70 -3.54
N GLY A 223 8.66 -13.75 -2.95
CA GLY A 223 9.15 -12.55 -3.62
C GLY A 223 8.10 -11.45 -3.83
N MET A 224 6.83 -11.64 -3.43
CA MET A 224 5.88 -10.55 -3.37
C MET A 224 6.21 -9.59 -2.23
N ILE A 225 5.98 -8.30 -2.46
CA ILE A 225 6.24 -7.23 -1.51
C ILE A 225 4.93 -6.81 -0.83
N ILE A 226 4.97 -6.70 0.48
CA ILE A 226 3.87 -6.16 1.29
C ILE A 226 4.34 -4.87 1.98
N ILE A 227 3.52 -3.81 1.93
CA ILE A 227 3.66 -2.60 2.75
C ILE A 227 2.43 -2.43 3.62
N THR A 228 2.60 -1.88 4.82
CA THR A 228 1.64 -2.12 5.92
C THR A 228 1.10 -0.86 6.60
N GLY A 229 1.34 0.30 6.01
CA GLY A 229 0.90 1.58 6.52
C GLY A 229 2.05 2.47 7.01
N SER A 230 1.87 3.76 6.80
CA SER A 230 2.88 4.78 7.07
C SER A 230 2.94 5.15 8.54
N VAL A 231 4.16 5.41 9.03
CA VAL A 231 4.41 5.98 10.37
C VAL A 231 4.21 7.50 10.42
N PHE A 232 4.17 8.15 9.26
CA PHE A 232 3.93 9.60 9.14
C PHE A 232 2.63 9.87 8.40
N LYS A 233 2.12 11.11 8.53
CA LYS A 233 0.97 11.54 7.74
C LYS A 233 1.32 11.57 6.27
N VAL A 234 0.40 11.09 5.44
CA VAL A 234 0.47 11.21 3.98
C VAL A 234 0.67 12.66 3.57
N ARG A 235 1.55 12.90 2.59
CA ARG A 235 1.86 14.24 2.11
C ARG A 235 1.94 14.28 0.60
N GLN A 236 1.28 15.27 -0.01
CA GLN A 236 1.32 15.50 -1.45
C GLN A 236 2.70 15.96 -1.88
N ALA A 237 3.26 15.32 -2.89
CA ALA A 237 4.53 15.67 -3.50
C ALA A 237 4.39 16.75 -4.57
N LYS A 238 5.48 17.47 -4.84
CA LYS A 238 5.58 18.52 -5.84
C LYS A 238 6.86 18.34 -6.66
N THR A 239 6.85 18.85 -7.89
CA THR A 239 8.08 18.92 -8.70
C THR A 239 9.18 19.67 -7.96
N GLY A 240 10.37 19.09 -7.94
CA GLY A 240 11.55 19.59 -7.22
C GLY A 240 11.73 18.98 -5.83
N ASP A 241 10.78 18.20 -5.32
CA ASP A 241 10.93 17.54 -4.01
C ASP A 241 12.01 16.47 -4.03
N LYS A 242 12.86 16.50 -2.99
CA LYS A 242 13.83 15.46 -2.65
C LYS A 242 13.43 14.86 -1.32
N ILE A 243 13.13 13.58 -1.34
CA ILE A 243 12.52 12.90 -0.20
C ILE A 243 13.38 11.69 0.14
N ASN A 244 13.68 11.52 1.42
CA ASN A 244 14.46 10.41 1.94
C ASN A 244 13.78 9.82 3.18
N HIS A 245 13.69 8.50 3.23
CA HIS A 245 13.23 7.74 4.38
C HIS A 245 14.39 6.91 4.92
N ILE A 246 14.75 7.11 6.18
CA ILE A 246 15.92 6.50 6.83
C ILE A 246 15.43 5.65 7.99
N LEU A 247 15.92 4.43 8.10
CA LEU A 247 15.71 3.52 9.23
C LEU A 247 16.97 3.46 10.10
N SER A 248 17.18 4.44 10.99
CA SER A 248 18.39 4.56 11.81
C SER A 248 19.66 4.24 10.99
N ASP A 249 20.48 3.25 11.44
CA ASP A 249 21.68 2.79 10.74
C ASP A 249 21.39 1.55 9.83
N HIS A 250 20.10 1.32 9.50
CA HIS A 250 19.66 0.10 8.80
C HIS A 250 19.25 0.32 7.35
N GLY A 251 19.62 1.46 6.78
CA GLY A 251 19.37 1.76 5.37
C GLY A 251 18.40 2.90 5.14
N ASN A 252 18.27 3.25 3.88
CA ASN A 252 17.41 4.34 3.45
C ASN A 252 16.83 4.09 2.06
N VAL A 253 15.81 4.85 1.73
CA VAL A 253 15.23 4.93 0.39
C VAL A 253 15.01 6.39 0.03
N SER A 254 15.32 6.77 -1.20
CA SER A 254 15.23 8.16 -1.67
C SER A 254 14.55 8.29 -3.02
N ILE A 255 13.81 9.38 -3.19
CA ILE A 255 13.21 9.78 -4.45
C ILE A 255 13.48 11.26 -4.74
N GLU A 256 13.55 11.58 -6.03
CA GLU A 256 13.50 12.94 -6.55
C GLU A 256 12.31 13.07 -7.49
N VAL A 257 11.49 14.12 -7.29
CA VAL A 257 10.26 14.35 -8.05
C VAL A 257 10.51 15.41 -9.12
N ILE A 258 10.26 15.09 -10.40
CA ILE A 258 10.45 15.99 -11.54
C ILE A 258 9.16 16.25 -12.32
#